data_e58e6cee5cd08724ca0da971c72c1556
#
_entry.id   e58e6cee5cd08724ca0da971c72c1556
#
_cell.length_a   1.000
_cell.length_b   1.000
_cell.length_c   1.000
_cell.angle_alpha   90.00
_cell.angle_beta   90.00
_cell.angle_gamma   90.00
#
_symmetry.space_group_name_H-M   'P 1'
#
loop_
_entity.id
_entity.type
_entity.pdbx_description
1 polymer ?
#
loop_
_entity_poly.entity_id
_entity_poly.type
_entity_poly.pdbx_seq_one_letter_code
_entity_poly.pdbx_strand_id
1 'polypeptide(L)'
;SGEGGMLVINDERFEKRAEIIREKGTNRSAFFRGEVDKYGWVDVGSSFLPSEVTAAMLLAQLESIDKIQTRRLEIWNRYFNLLKPLEAKGFLKLPVIPDYATNNAHMFFIVLNDLETRSKLIDHLKKNHISAVFHYISLHTSAYYATKHDGRVLPVSDMLTNQLLRLPMFYDLKNDEVEFICQKITDFFTTL
;
A
#
# COMPACT_ATOMS: atom_id res chain seq x y z
N SER A 1 9.71 9.11 -2.69
CA SER A 1 11.03 8.48 -2.78
C SER A 1 11.15 7.45 -3.91
N GLY A 2 10.05 7.08 -4.57
CA GLY A 2 9.99 5.96 -5.50
C GLY A 2 10.01 4.63 -4.77
N GLU A 3 11.18 4.15 -4.41
CA GLU A 3 11.39 3.00 -3.52
C GLU A 3 12.03 3.44 -2.21
N GLY A 4 11.72 2.75 -1.13
CA GLY A 4 12.27 3.05 0.18
C GLY A 4 11.47 2.41 1.31
N GLY A 5 11.91 2.69 2.54
CA GLY A 5 11.25 2.21 3.75
C GLY A 5 11.69 2.99 4.96
N MET A 6 11.01 2.77 6.07
CA MET A 6 11.32 3.33 7.37
C MET A 6 11.33 2.22 8.41
N LEU A 7 12.36 2.18 9.24
CA LEU A 7 12.44 1.33 10.40
C LEU A 7 12.17 2.17 11.65
N VAL A 8 11.09 1.86 12.36
CA VAL A 8 10.76 2.45 13.67
C VAL A 8 11.28 1.52 14.75
N ILE A 9 12.10 2.04 15.66
CA ILE A 9 12.73 1.28 16.74
C ILE A 9 12.17 1.78 18.07
N ASN A 10 11.46 0.93 18.78
CA ASN A 10 10.87 1.22 20.10
C ASN A 10 11.66 0.60 21.25
N ASP A 11 12.76 -0.09 20.96
CA ASP A 11 13.62 -0.74 21.94
C ASP A 11 15.08 -0.33 21.69
N GLU A 12 15.62 0.45 22.59
CA GLU A 12 16.99 1.04 22.51
C GLU A 12 18.09 -0.02 22.28
N ARG A 13 17.85 -1.28 22.68
CA ARG A 13 18.82 -2.37 22.48
C ARG A 13 19.13 -2.61 21.00
N PHE A 14 18.24 -2.24 20.10
CA PHE A 14 18.39 -2.46 18.66
C PHE A 14 18.94 -1.25 17.90
N GLU A 15 19.01 -0.07 18.50
CA GLU A 15 19.40 1.18 17.79
C GLU A 15 20.81 1.08 17.18
N LYS A 16 21.81 0.76 18.00
CA LYS A 16 23.21 0.65 17.53
C LYS A 16 23.36 -0.41 16.44
N ARG A 17 22.66 -1.53 16.59
CA ARG A 17 22.68 -2.61 15.60
C ARG A 17 22.04 -2.18 14.29
N ALA A 18 20.93 -1.45 14.34
CA ALA A 18 20.24 -0.93 13.18
C ALA A 18 21.08 0.08 12.40
N GLU A 19 21.82 0.98 13.10
CA GLU A 19 22.75 1.91 12.45
C GLU A 19 23.83 1.16 11.66
N ILE A 20 24.42 0.13 12.25
CA ILE A 20 25.47 -0.68 11.61
C ILE A 20 24.92 -1.40 10.39
N ILE A 21 23.78 -2.07 10.50
CA ILE A 21 23.13 -2.81 9.40
C ILE A 21 22.77 -1.87 8.26
N ARG A 22 22.22 -0.69 8.56
CA ARG A 22 21.80 0.32 7.60
C ARG A 22 22.95 0.81 6.73
N GLU A 23 24.15 0.91 7.31
CA GLU A 23 25.32 1.48 6.64
C GLU A 23 26.42 0.43 6.41
N LYS A 24 26.08 -0.58 5.65
CA LYS A 24 27.01 -1.61 5.12
C LYS A 24 27.72 -2.45 6.19
N GLY A 25 27.20 -2.51 7.40
CA GLY A 25 27.86 -3.21 8.52
C GLY A 25 29.04 -2.44 9.12
N THR A 26 29.09 -1.12 8.91
CA THR A 26 30.15 -0.26 9.45
C THR A 26 29.70 0.49 10.70
N ASN A 27 30.64 0.86 11.55
CA ASN A 27 30.40 1.75 12.69
C ASN A 27 30.66 3.24 12.36
N ARG A 28 30.38 3.65 11.11
CA ARG A 28 30.62 5.00 10.62
C ARG A 28 29.83 6.07 11.38
N SER A 29 28.60 5.80 11.77
CA SER A 29 27.79 6.71 12.60
C SER A 29 28.45 7.00 13.95
N ALA A 30 29.02 5.98 14.60
CA ALA A 30 29.79 6.15 15.85
C ALA A 30 31.08 7.00 15.68
N PHE A 31 31.73 6.88 14.53
CA PHE A 31 32.87 7.73 14.17
C PHE A 31 32.46 9.20 14.07
N PHE A 32 31.38 9.52 13.38
CA PHE A 32 30.93 10.91 13.28
C PHE A 32 30.45 11.52 14.60
N ARG A 33 30.03 10.70 15.56
CA ARG A 33 29.75 11.16 16.94
C ARG A 33 30.96 11.23 17.83
N GLY A 34 32.17 10.86 17.35
CA GLY A 34 33.39 10.85 18.12
C GLY A 34 33.51 9.71 19.14
N GLU A 35 32.73 8.66 19.00
CA GLU A 35 32.73 7.50 19.89
C GLU A 35 33.86 6.51 19.58
N VAL A 36 34.44 6.58 18.38
CA VAL A 36 35.59 5.77 17.93
C VAL A 36 36.52 6.61 17.08
N ASP A 37 37.81 6.32 17.14
CA ASP A 37 38.84 7.07 16.42
C ASP A 37 38.82 6.81 14.90
N LYS A 38 38.43 5.62 14.51
CA LYS A 38 38.28 5.20 13.10
C LYS A 38 37.05 4.30 12.95
N TYR A 39 36.42 4.38 11.81
CA TYR A 39 35.34 3.42 11.48
C TYR A 39 35.90 2.27 10.64
N GLY A 40 35.21 1.12 10.72
CA GLY A 40 35.55 -0.07 9.98
C GLY A 40 34.31 -0.93 9.74
N TRP A 41 34.50 -2.01 9.03
CA TRP A 41 33.48 -3.04 8.86
C TRP A 41 33.45 -3.93 10.12
N VAL A 42 32.36 -3.86 10.86
CA VAL A 42 32.24 -4.50 12.19
C VAL A 42 31.17 -5.61 12.22
N ASP A 43 30.29 -5.67 11.22
CA ASP A 43 29.20 -6.64 11.18
C ASP A 43 28.59 -6.78 9.79
N VAL A 44 27.63 -7.71 9.64
CA VAL A 44 26.81 -7.85 8.43
C VAL A 44 25.89 -6.63 8.29
N GLY A 45 25.79 -6.09 7.07
CA GLY A 45 24.90 -4.99 6.75
C GLY A 45 24.72 -4.83 5.25
N SER A 46 23.90 -3.86 4.86
CA SER A 46 23.68 -3.52 3.47
C SER A 46 23.55 -2.00 3.28
N SER A 47 23.52 -1.56 2.04
CA SER A 47 23.38 -0.14 1.69
C SER A 47 21.90 0.25 1.68
N PHE A 48 21.36 0.61 2.85
CA PHE A 48 19.96 1.02 3.01
C PHE A 48 19.78 2.54 3.02
N LEU A 49 20.84 3.30 2.91
CA LEU A 49 20.76 4.76 2.84
C LEU A 49 20.24 5.20 1.47
N PRO A 50 19.23 6.10 1.40
CA PRO A 50 18.83 6.70 0.15
C PRO A 50 19.95 7.63 -0.38
N SER A 51 19.90 7.91 -1.68
CA SER A 51 20.73 8.97 -2.26
C SER A 51 20.26 10.35 -1.79
N GLU A 52 21.13 11.35 -1.82
CA GLU A 52 20.77 12.74 -1.50
C GLU A 52 19.63 13.28 -2.36
N VAL A 53 19.57 12.88 -3.65
CA VAL A 53 18.47 13.26 -4.56
C VAL A 53 17.14 12.65 -4.07
N THR A 54 17.15 11.38 -3.70
CA THR A 54 15.96 10.71 -3.15
C THR A 54 15.54 11.34 -1.82
N ALA A 55 16.50 11.66 -0.96
CA ALA A 55 16.26 12.32 0.32
C ALA A 55 15.65 13.71 0.15
N ALA A 56 16.15 14.51 -0.78
CA ALA A 56 15.62 15.84 -1.09
C ALA A 56 14.17 15.77 -1.63
N MET A 57 13.89 14.83 -2.53
CA MET A 57 12.52 14.60 -3.01
C MET A 57 11.58 14.16 -1.88
N LEU A 58 12.05 13.28 -1.00
CA LEU A 58 11.25 12.82 0.14
C LEU A 58 10.98 13.97 1.11
N LEU A 59 11.97 14.82 1.39
CA LEU A 59 11.80 15.99 2.24
C LEU A 59 10.69 16.90 1.73
N ALA A 60 10.69 17.25 0.45
CA ALA A 60 9.66 18.07 -0.17
C ALA A 60 8.23 17.45 -0.06
N GLN A 61 8.14 16.11 -0.12
CA GLN A 61 6.86 15.41 0.11
C GLN A 61 6.44 15.47 1.57
N LEU A 62 7.39 15.33 2.51
CA LEU A 62 7.12 15.39 3.95
C LEU A 62 6.70 16.79 4.39
N GLU A 63 7.30 17.84 3.85
CA GLU A 63 6.87 19.24 4.09
C GLU A 63 5.44 19.52 3.62
N SER A 64 4.92 18.71 2.69
CA SER A 64 3.57 18.82 2.16
C SER A 64 2.62 17.74 2.68
N ILE A 65 3.02 16.94 3.68
CA ILE A 65 2.32 15.71 4.06
C ILE A 65 0.87 15.96 4.49
N ASP A 66 0.60 17.01 5.26
CA ASP A 66 -0.75 17.32 5.75
C ASP A 66 -1.71 17.65 4.59
N LYS A 67 -1.23 18.42 3.61
CA LYS A 67 -1.98 18.73 2.40
C LYS A 67 -2.27 17.48 1.58
N ILE A 68 -1.26 16.61 1.42
CA ILE A 68 -1.40 15.35 0.69
C ILE A 68 -2.41 14.44 1.40
N GLN A 69 -2.30 14.30 2.71
CA GLN A 69 -3.18 13.42 3.48
C GLN A 69 -4.63 13.92 3.50
N THR A 70 -4.84 15.21 3.68
CA THR A 70 -6.18 15.80 3.61
C THR A 70 -6.84 15.48 2.27
N ARG A 71 -6.14 15.71 1.15
CA ARG A 71 -6.68 15.43 -0.18
C ARG A 71 -6.96 13.94 -0.41
N ARG A 72 -6.08 13.07 0.03
CA ARG A 72 -6.27 11.61 -0.11
C ARG A 72 -7.48 11.12 0.70
N LEU A 73 -7.67 11.64 1.92
CA LEU A 73 -8.85 11.34 2.74
C LEU A 73 -10.15 11.84 2.10
N GLU A 74 -10.16 13.02 1.47
CA GLU A 74 -11.32 13.52 0.71
C GLU A 74 -11.71 12.56 -0.42
N ILE A 75 -10.73 12.12 -1.23
CA ILE A 75 -10.95 11.17 -2.34
C ILE A 75 -11.47 9.84 -1.79
N TRP A 76 -10.85 9.33 -0.73
CA TRP A 76 -11.22 8.07 -0.09
C TRP A 76 -12.67 8.10 0.42
N ASN A 77 -13.03 9.16 1.15
CA ASN A 77 -14.38 9.35 1.67
C ASN A 77 -15.42 9.51 0.55
N ARG A 78 -15.03 10.15 -0.56
CA ARG A 78 -15.91 10.28 -1.71
C ARG A 78 -16.22 8.92 -2.35
N TYR A 79 -15.21 8.08 -2.61
CA TYR A 79 -15.41 6.71 -3.05
C TYR A 79 -16.32 5.94 -2.09
N PHE A 80 -16.02 5.98 -0.80
CA PHE A 80 -16.77 5.27 0.23
C PHE A 80 -18.26 5.63 0.18
N ASN A 81 -18.57 6.93 0.16
CA ASN A 81 -19.96 7.39 0.17
C ASN A 81 -20.70 7.06 -1.14
N LEU A 82 -20.05 7.19 -2.29
CA LEU A 82 -20.66 6.91 -3.59
C LEU A 82 -20.93 5.42 -3.82
N LEU A 83 -20.09 4.54 -3.28
CA LEU A 83 -20.22 3.09 -3.45
C LEU A 83 -21.04 2.41 -2.33
N LYS A 84 -21.35 3.09 -1.24
CA LYS A 84 -22.16 2.57 -0.14
C LYS A 84 -23.52 1.98 -0.56
N PRO A 85 -24.25 2.56 -1.54
CA PRO A 85 -25.49 1.94 -2.05
C PRO A 85 -25.30 0.57 -2.71
N LEU A 86 -24.13 0.31 -3.32
CA LEU A 86 -23.81 -0.99 -3.92
C LEU A 86 -23.48 -2.04 -2.84
N GLU A 87 -22.82 -1.62 -1.77
CA GLU A 87 -22.62 -2.46 -0.59
C GLU A 87 -23.94 -2.85 0.06
N ALA A 88 -24.85 -1.89 0.24
CA ALA A 88 -26.18 -2.16 0.80
C ALA A 88 -27.01 -3.15 -0.04
N LYS A 89 -26.75 -3.24 -1.35
CA LYS A 89 -27.35 -4.22 -2.26
C LYS A 89 -26.60 -5.57 -2.30
N GLY A 90 -25.48 -5.69 -1.58
CA GLY A 90 -24.68 -6.93 -1.52
C GLY A 90 -23.80 -7.18 -2.75
N PHE A 91 -23.59 -6.21 -3.63
CA PHE A 91 -22.77 -6.36 -4.83
C PHE A 91 -21.27 -6.35 -4.55
N LEU A 92 -20.86 -5.65 -3.50
CA LEU A 92 -19.46 -5.53 -3.09
C LEU A 92 -19.38 -5.26 -1.58
N LYS A 93 -18.16 -5.32 -1.02
CA LYS A 93 -17.87 -4.88 0.35
C LYS A 93 -16.86 -3.74 0.30
N LEU A 94 -17.06 -2.74 1.15
CA LEU A 94 -16.18 -1.60 1.32
C LEU A 94 -15.12 -1.86 2.40
N PRO A 95 -14.01 -1.09 2.41
CA PRO A 95 -13.02 -1.16 3.47
C PRO A 95 -13.63 -0.81 4.83
N VAL A 96 -13.31 -1.60 5.84
CA VAL A 96 -13.68 -1.31 7.24
C VAL A 96 -12.45 -0.75 7.95
N ILE A 97 -12.59 0.42 8.54
CA ILE A 97 -11.57 1.02 9.40
C ILE A 97 -11.98 0.75 10.85
N PRO A 98 -11.22 -0.06 11.60
CA PRO A 98 -11.53 -0.34 13.00
C PRO A 98 -11.41 0.92 13.87
N ASP A 99 -12.19 1.01 14.94
CA ASP A 99 -12.22 2.18 15.84
C ASP A 99 -10.85 2.51 16.47
N TYR A 100 -9.99 1.51 16.61
CA TYR A 100 -8.64 1.67 17.16
C TYR A 100 -7.60 2.11 16.10
N ALA A 101 -7.97 2.28 14.83
CA ALA A 101 -7.07 2.59 13.75
C ALA A 101 -7.43 3.89 13.03
N THR A 102 -6.42 4.60 12.55
CA THR A 102 -6.57 5.75 11.67
C THR A 102 -6.39 5.34 10.22
N ASN A 103 -7.17 5.96 9.32
CA ASN A 103 -7.05 5.75 7.88
C ASN A 103 -6.06 6.74 7.29
N ASN A 104 -4.99 6.26 6.67
CA ASN A 104 -4.06 7.10 5.93
C ASN A 104 -4.41 7.26 4.44
N ALA A 105 -5.49 6.64 3.99
CA ALA A 105 -6.02 6.74 2.62
C ALA A 105 -4.97 6.48 1.53
N HIS A 106 -4.00 5.56 1.75
CA HIS A 106 -2.98 5.28 0.75
C HIS A 106 -3.50 4.48 -0.45
N MET A 107 -4.62 3.77 -0.27
CA MET A 107 -5.34 3.08 -1.34
C MET A 107 -6.84 3.07 -1.05
N PHE A 108 -7.65 2.91 -2.10
CA PHE A 108 -9.05 2.54 -1.98
C PHE A 108 -9.27 1.21 -2.71
N PHE A 109 -9.99 0.29 -2.11
CA PHE A 109 -10.31 -1.01 -2.69
C PHE A 109 -11.75 -1.40 -2.42
N ILE A 110 -12.26 -2.32 -3.22
CA ILE A 110 -13.53 -2.99 -3.00
C ILE A 110 -13.29 -4.51 -3.05
N VAL A 111 -14.14 -5.26 -2.37
CA VAL A 111 -14.10 -6.72 -2.39
C VAL A 111 -15.38 -7.22 -3.06
N LEU A 112 -15.21 -7.91 -4.19
CA LEU A 112 -16.30 -8.48 -4.99
C LEU A 112 -16.72 -9.86 -4.43
N ASN A 113 -17.81 -10.40 -4.92
CA ASN A 113 -18.33 -11.67 -4.43
C ASN A 113 -17.50 -12.88 -4.89
N ASP A 114 -16.86 -12.78 -6.06
CA ASP A 114 -16.07 -13.85 -6.66
C ASP A 114 -15.03 -13.31 -7.67
N LEU A 115 -14.16 -14.21 -8.12
CA LEU A 115 -13.10 -13.94 -9.10
C LEU A 115 -13.65 -13.54 -10.47
N GLU A 116 -14.76 -14.15 -10.90
CA GLU A 116 -15.33 -13.90 -12.22
C GLU A 116 -15.90 -12.48 -12.29
N THR A 117 -16.69 -12.08 -11.28
CA THR A 117 -17.24 -10.74 -11.14
C THR A 117 -16.13 -9.69 -11.10
N ARG A 118 -15.05 -9.96 -10.33
CA ARG A 118 -13.89 -9.06 -10.29
C ARG A 118 -13.25 -8.90 -11.67
N SER A 119 -13.04 -10.00 -12.38
CA SER A 119 -12.37 -9.97 -13.69
C SER A 119 -13.21 -9.25 -14.73
N LYS A 120 -14.54 -9.51 -14.77
CA LYS A 120 -15.47 -8.79 -15.63
C LYS A 120 -15.51 -7.29 -15.33
N LEU A 121 -15.50 -6.90 -14.05
CA LEU A 121 -15.47 -5.49 -13.67
C LEU A 121 -14.15 -4.81 -14.10
N ILE A 122 -13.00 -5.48 -13.97
CA ILE A 122 -11.72 -4.96 -14.49
C ILE A 122 -11.83 -4.69 -15.99
N ASP A 123 -12.35 -5.63 -16.77
CA ASP A 123 -12.50 -5.49 -18.21
C ASP A 123 -13.49 -4.36 -18.58
N HIS A 124 -14.58 -4.24 -17.83
CA HIS A 124 -15.54 -3.15 -18.02
C HIS A 124 -14.90 -1.77 -17.74
N LEU A 125 -14.18 -1.64 -16.63
CA LEU A 125 -13.48 -0.40 -16.28
C LEU A 125 -12.40 -0.05 -17.29
N LYS A 126 -11.62 -1.03 -17.75
CA LYS A 126 -10.59 -0.86 -18.79
C LYS A 126 -11.18 -0.34 -20.10
N LYS A 127 -12.35 -0.85 -20.54
CA LYS A 127 -13.07 -0.36 -21.72
C LYS A 127 -13.52 1.11 -21.58
N ASN A 128 -13.67 1.59 -20.35
CA ASN A 128 -13.98 2.97 -20.02
C ASN A 128 -12.74 3.80 -19.66
N HIS A 129 -11.53 3.33 -20.01
CA HIS A 129 -10.23 3.99 -19.75
C HIS A 129 -9.91 4.17 -18.26
N ILE A 130 -10.47 3.32 -17.40
CA ILE A 130 -10.22 3.31 -15.95
C ILE A 130 -9.27 2.16 -15.64
N SER A 131 -8.10 2.47 -15.06
CA SER A 131 -7.11 1.47 -14.62
C SER A 131 -7.41 1.02 -13.19
N ALA A 132 -8.19 -0.04 -13.04
CA ALA A 132 -8.39 -0.73 -11.77
C ALA A 132 -7.63 -2.06 -11.80
N VAL A 133 -7.00 -2.42 -10.68
CA VAL A 133 -6.10 -3.57 -10.64
C VAL A 133 -6.38 -4.48 -9.45
N PHE A 134 -6.19 -5.79 -9.63
CA PHE A 134 -6.20 -6.73 -8.52
C PHE A 134 -5.03 -6.45 -7.56
N HIS A 135 -5.06 -7.07 -6.38
CA HIS A 135 -3.91 -7.04 -5.47
C HIS A 135 -3.02 -8.28 -5.71
N TYR A 136 -1.95 -8.41 -4.96
CA TYR A 136 -0.97 -9.50 -5.17
C TYR A 136 -1.56 -10.90 -4.95
N ILE A 137 -0.90 -11.90 -5.53
CA ILE A 137 -1.16 -13.32 -5.28
C ILE A 137 -0.79 -13.63 -3.82
N SER A 138 -1.55 -14.52 -3.18
CA SER A 138 -1.21 -15.04 -1.85
C SER A 138 0.20 -15.62 -1.82
N LEU A 139 1.02 -15.26 -0.83
CA LEU A 139 2.42 -15.68 -0.78
C LEU A 139 2.58 -17.19 -0.74
N HIS A 140 1.71 -17.91 -0.03
CA HIS A 140 1.77 -19.37 0.10
C HIS A 140 1.51 -20.10 -1.22
N THR A 141 0.82 -19.48 -2.19
CA THR A 141 0.59 -20.04 -3.53
C THR A 141 1.58 -19.52 -4.58
N SER A 142 2.49 -18.62 -4.22
CA SER A 142 3.49 -18.08 -5.14
C SER A 142 4.46 -19.20 -5.59
N ALA A 143 4.91 -19.14 -6.85
CA ALA A 143 5.82 -20.13 -7.40
C ALA A 143 7.10 -20.34 -6.55
N TYR A 144 7.61 -19.27 -5.93
CA TYR A 144 8.79 -19.34 -5.09
C TYR A 144 8.54 -20.00 -3.72
N TYR A 145 7.37 -19.74 -3.11
CA TYR A 145 7.14 -20.15 -1.73
C TYR A 145 6.27 -21.41 -1.59
N ALA A 146 5.53 -21.80 -2.61
CA ALA A 146 4.62 -22.94 -2.58
C ALA A 146 5.28 -24.25 -2.09
N THR A 147 6.54 -24.48 -2.48
CA THR A 147 7.32 -25.67 -2.06
C THR A 147 7.88 -25.57 -0.64
N LYS A 148 7.83 -24.39 -0.03
CA LYS A 148 8.35 -24.11 1.34
C LYS A 148 7.23 -23.95 2.36
N HIS A 149 5.99 -23.84 1.86
CA HIS A 149 4.81 -23.68 2.69
C HIS A 149 4.49 -24.98 3.44
N ASP A 150 4.05 -24.88 4.67
CA ASP A 150 3.71 -26.00 5.54
C ASP A 150 2.40 -26.73 5.17
N GLY A 151 1.72 -26.30 4.12
CA GLY A 151 0.49 -26.90 3.61
C GLY A 151 -0.81 -26.49 4.32
N ARG A 152 -0.75 -25.58 5.31
CA ARG A 152 -1.97 -25.10 5.96
C ARG A 152 -2.83 -24.29 4.99
N VAL A 153 -4.14 -24.43 5.12
CA VAL A 153 -5.12 -23.68 4.30
C VAL A 153 -5.30 -22.26 4.85
N LEU A 154 -5.24 -21.27 3.96
CA LEU A 154 -5.41 -19.85 4.30
C LEU A 154 -6.60 -19.24 3.54
N PRO A 155 -7.85 -19.66 3.87
CA PRO A 155 -9.04 -19.37 3.05
C PRO A 155 -9.34 -17.88 2.93
N VAL A 156 -9.09 -17.08 3.96
CA VAL A 156 -9.29 -15.63 3.91
C VAL A 156 -8.30 -14.96 2.96
N SER A 157 -7.03 -15.38 2.97
CA SER A 157 -6.02 -14.88 2.05
C SER A 157 -6.37 -15.21 0.59
N ASP A 158 -6.82 -16.42 0.34
CA ASP A 158 -7.21 -16.88 -1.01
C ASP A 158 -8.47 -16.16 -1.51
N MET A 159 -9.46 -16.00 -0.62
CA MET A 159 -10.66 -15.23 -0.92
C MET A 159 -10.31 -13.80 -1.32
N LEU A 160 -9.54 -13.08 -0.50
CA LEU A 160 -9.16 -11.69 -0.78
C LEU A 160 -8.30 -11.57 -2.04
N THR A 161 -7.38 -12.50 -2.29
CA THR A 161 -6.61 -12.57 -3.55
C THR A 161 -7.51 -12.61 -4.79
N ASN A 162 -8.60 -13.37 -4.72
CA ASN A 162 -9.53 -13.54 -5.82
C ASN A 162 -10.53 -12.40 -5.98
N GLN A 163 -10.90 -11.74 -4.90
CA GLN A 163 -12.04 -10.83 -4.85
C GLN A 163 -11.67 -9.35 -4.75
N LEU A 164 -10.46 -9.02 -4.27
CA LEU A 164 -10.07 -7.63 -4.04
C LEU A 164 -9.73 -6.90 -5.34
N LEU A 165 -10.26 -5.71 -5.50
CA LEU A 165 -10.00 -4.79 -6.61
C LEU A 165 -9.62 -3.41 -6.08
N ARG A 166 -8.46 -2.90 -6.47
CA ARG A 166 -8.01 -1.53 -6.15
C ARG A 166 -8.50 -0.56 -7.21
N LEU A 167 -9.04 0.56 -6.77
CA LEU A 167 -9.45 1.66 -7.62
C LEU A 167 -8.35 2.73 -7.73
N PRO A 168 -8.37 3.58 -8.76
CA PRO A 168 -7.42 4.68 -8.90
C PRO A 168 -7.41 5.57 -7.66
N MET A 169 -6.21 5.85 -7.11
CA MET A 169 -6.06 6.63 -5.89
C MET A 169 -4.73 7.39 -5.89
N PHE A 170 -4.74 8.67 -6.27
CA PHE A 170 -3.59 9.56 -6.31
C PHE A 170 -4.01 10.99 -5.98
N TYR A 171 -3.06 11.84 -5.62
CA TYR A 171 -3.31 13.19 -5.11
C TYR A 171 -4.11 14.07 -6.08
N ASP A 172 -3.79 14.05 -7.37
CA ASP A 172 -4.40 14.90 -8.40
C ASP A 172 -5.72 14.35 -8.97
N LEU A 173 -6.19 13.19 -8.48
CA LEU A 173 -7.47 12.61 -8.92
C LEU A 173 -8.62 13.56 -8.57
N LYS A 174 -9.34 14.04 -9.60
CA LYS A 174 -10.40 15.01 -9.44
C LYS A 174 -11.70 14.37 -8.93
N ASN A 175 -12.57 15.19 -8.37
CA ASN A 175 -13.82 14.70 -7.81
C ASN A 175 -14.79 14.17 -8.88
N ASP A 176 -14.84 14.80 -10.04
CA ASP A 176 -15.60 14.35 -11.20
C ASP A 176 -15.07 13.02 -11.78
N GLU A 177 -13.76 12.81 -11.74
CA GLU A 177 -13.16 11.53 -12.13
C GLU A 177 -13.55 10.40 -11.14
N VAL A 178 -13.58 10.68 -9.83
CA VAL A 178 -14.06 9.73 -8.82
C VAL A 178 -15.54 9.39 -9.06
N GLU A 179 -16.38 10.39 -9.34
CA GLU A 179 -17.79 10.20 -9.68
C GLU A 179 -17.95 9.34 -10.93
N PHE A 180 -17.19 9.63 -11.98
CA PHE A 180 -17.19 8.86 -13.22
C PHE A 180 -16.83 7.40 -12.98
N ILE A 181 -15.77 7.14 -12.19
CA ILE A 181 -15.36 5.77 -11.83
C ILE A 181 -16.49 5.06 -11.08
N CYS A 182 -17.08 5.70 -10.08
CA CYS A 182 -18.19 5.12 -9.31
C CYS A 182 -19.44 4.87 -10.17
N GLN A 183 -19.72 5.77 -11.12
CA GLN A 183 -20.82 5.59 -12.05
C GLN A 183 -20.59 4.38 -12.94
N LYS A 184 -19.36 4.17 -13.47
CA LYS A 184 -19.04 3.00 -14.28
C LYS A 184 -19.11 1.69 -13.49
N ILE A 185 -18.77 1.70 -12.21
CA ILE A 185 -18.99 0.55 -11.33
C ILE A 185 -20.48 0.30 -11.14
N THR A 186 -21.28 1.34 -10.96
CA THR A 186 -22.74 1.22 -10.83
C THR A 186 -23.38 0.70 -12.12
N ASP A 187 -23.00 1.24 -13.27
CA ASP A 187 -23.48 0.79 -14.61
C ASP A 187 -23.23 -0.71 -14.79
N PHE A 188 -22.06 -1.20 -14.40
CA PHE A 188 -21.72 -2.62 -14.47
C PHE A 188 -22.71 -3.50 -13.71
N PHE A 189 -23.07 -3.15 -12.48
CA PHE A 189 -24.00 -3.92 -11.67
C PHE A 189 -25.48 -3.74 -12.05
N THR A 190 -25.81 -2.72 -12.82
CA THR A 190 -27.19 -2.54 -13.35
C THR A 190 -27.42 -3.27 -14.66
N THR A 191 -26.36 -3.73 -15.32
CA THR A 191 -26.41 -4.48 -16.59
C THR A 191 -26.19 -5.99 -16.41
N LEU A 192 -25.94 -6.46 -15.19
CA LEU A 192 -25.90 -7.87 -14.81
C LEU A 192 -27.30 -8.40 -14.54
#